data_95f13d19bc8ecec5f59937f75ffda43a
#
_entry.id   95f13d19bc8ecec5f59937f75ffda43a
#
_cell.length_a   1.000
_cell.length_b   1.000
_cell.length_c   1.000
_cell.angle_alpha   90.00
_cell.angle_beta   90.00
_cell.angle_gamma   90.00
#
_symmetry.space_group_name_H-M   'P 1'
#
loop_
_entity.id
_entity.type
_entity.pdbx_description
1 polymer ?
#
loop_
_entity_poly.entity_id
_entity_poly.type
_entity_poly.pdbx_seq_one_letter_code
_entity_poly.pdbx_strand_id
1 'polypeptide(L)'
;MQNKKLIVYEIITKVFLFEELTAKRASTSIPYFVDSILVKDDIYKEFHEENKLKGYTTDLLYPMEKYGLYKKHKVYAFRIRTLDQKLAEYLLENLSNHSTKEMKGLVAEICIIKKGFFEKLYTITPVIVKTQEHCYWKECLSLEEYEEQLKKNLWKKYRNFTGKDPDENLPIWDSLVFKNQGVIPFPYKNIILPGDKLELFISNNEQAQEVAYMMLATGLGDLNSRGASFMGYRYL
;
A
#
# COMPACT_ATOMS: atom_id res chain seq x y z
N MET A 1 -1.60 17.66 22.34
CA MET A 1 -1.48 17.21 20.93
C MET A 1 -2.88 17.19 20.32
N GLN A 2 -3.09 17.83 19.18
CA GLN A 2 -4.41 17.75 18.52
C GLN A 2 -4.62 16.32 17.99
N ASN A 3 -5.73 15.70 18.38
CA ASN A 3 -6.17 14.41 17.81
C ASN A 3 -6.35 14.57 16.29
N LYS A 4 -5.40 14.12 15.51
CA LYS A 4 -5.45 14.21 14.05
C LYS A 4 -6.49 13.19 13.56
N LYS A 5 -7.61 13.68 13.04
CA LYS A 5 -8.66 12.82 12.48
C LYS A 5 -8.09 12.08 11.27
N LEU A 6 -8.10 10.74 11.30
CA LEU A 6 -7.69 9.94 10.16
C LEU A 6 -8.71 10.09 9.02
N ILE A 7 -8.21 10.44 7.84
CA ILE A 7 -8.96 10.47 6.58
C ILE A 7 -8.12 9.74 5.54
N VAL A 8 -8.71 8.77 4.86
CA VAL A 8 -8.07 8.05 3.76
C VAL A 8 -8.54 8.65 2.44
N TYR A 9 -7.60 9.27 1.74
CA TYR A 9 -7.78 9.77 0.37
C TYR A 9 -7.39 8.66 -0.61
N GLU A 10 -8.25 8.38 -1.60
CA GLU A 10 -7.95 7.48 -2.70
C GLU A 10 -7.90 8.27 -4.01
N ILE A 11 -6.78 8.23 -4.69
CA ILE A 11 -6.58 8.82 -6.01
C ILE A 11 -6.62 7.69 -7.03
N ILE A 12 -7.55 7.79 -7.99
CA ILE A 12 -7.68 6.85 -9.11
C ILE A 12 -7.09 7.51 -10.34
N THR A 13 -6.05 6.92 -10.90
CA THR A 13 -5.33 7.49 -12.04
C THR A 13 -5.47 6.57 -13.26
N LYS A 14 -5.99 7.11 -14.37
CA LYS A 14 -5.98 6.44 -15.67
C LYS A 14 -4.68 6.74 -16.39
N VAL A 15 -4.05 5.71 -16.93
CA VAL A 15 -2.78 5.79 -17.65
C VAL A 15 -2.87 5.11 -19.01
N PHE A 16 -2.21 5.69 -20.00
CA PHE A 16 -2.02 5.11 -21.33
C PHE A 16 -0.64 4.44 -21.39
N LEU A 17 -0.55 3.21 -21.82
CA LEU A 17 0.72 2.49 -21.95
C LEU A 17 1.37 2.71 -23.31
N PHE A 18 2.63 3.12 -23.29
CA PHE A 18 3.45 3.27 -24.50
C PHE A 18 4.08 1.95 -24.94
N GLU A 19 4.23 1.00 -24.04
CA GLU A 19 4.79 -0.33 -24.32
C GLU A 19 4.01 -1.42 -23.56
N GLU A 20 4.23 -2.66 -23.95
CA GLU A 20 3.66 -3.81 -23.25
C GLU A 20 4.39 -4.03 -21.92
N LEU A 21 3.64 -4.30 -20.85
CA LEU A 21 4.18 -4.51 -19.52
C LEU A 21 3.73 -5.84 -18.93
N THR A 22 4.67 -6.64 -18.46
CA THR A 22 4.34 -7.76 -17.58
C THR A 22 3.84 -7.25 -16.22
N ALA A 23 3.04 -8.03 -15.50
CA ALA A 23 2.61 -7.69 -14.14
C ALA A 23 3.79 -7.37 -13.20
N LYS A 24 4.89 -8.12 -13.36
CA LYS A 24 6.15 -7.87 -12.65
C LYS A 24 6.74 -6.49 -12.98
N ARG A 25 6.72 -6.08 -14.25
CA ARG A 25 7.24 -4.76 -14.66
C ARG A 25 6.29 -3.66 -14.20
N ALA A 26 4.98 -3.84 -14.36
CA ALA A 26 3.98 -2.88 -13.92
C ALA A 26 4.09 -2.57 -12.41
N SER A 27 4.34 -3.59 -11.57
CA SER A 27 4.49 -3.40 -10.12
C SER A 27 5.69 -2.53 -9.73
N THR A 28 6.69 -2.37 -10.59
CA THR A 28 7.82 -1.46 -10.38
C THR A 28 7.64 -0.13 -11.11
N SER A 29 6.97 -0.13 -12.26
CA SER A 29 6.73 1.08 -13.05
C SER A 29 5.75 2.04 -12.38
N ILE A 30 4.73 1.54 -11.65
CA ILE A 30 3.77 2.38 -10.93
C ILE A 30 4.45 3.19 -9.82
N PRO A 31 5.17 2.58 -8.86
CA PRO A 31 5.92 3.34 -7.86
C PRO A 31 6.92 4.32 -8.49
N TYR A 32 7.62 3.93 -9.57
CA TYR A 32 8.52 4.82 -10.28
C TYR A 32 7.79 6.02 -10.91
N PHE A 33 6.60 5.81 -11.49
CA PHE A 33 5.76 6.86 -12.03
C PHE A 33 5.37 7.88 -10.96
N VAL A 34 4.97 7.41 -9.77
CA VAL A 34 4.66 8.27 -8.61
C VAL A 34 5.92 8.99 -8.11
N ASP A 35 7.01 8.28 -7.91
CA ASP A 35 8.29 8.85 -7.44
C ASP A 35 8.78 9.95 -8.38
N SER A 36 8.67 9.76 -9.71
CA SER A 36 9.09 10.74 -10.72
C SER A 36 8.27 12.03 -10.72
N ILE A 37 7.11 12.03 -10.07
CA ILE A 37 6.33 13.23 -9.78
C ILE A 37 6.82 13.89 -8.50
N LEU A 38 7.03 13.09 -7.44
CA LEU A 38 7.44 13.61 -6.13
C LEU A 38 8.77 14.37 -6.19
N VAL A 39 9.72 13.89 -6.99
CA VAL A 39 11.04 14.54 -7.12
C VAL A 39 11.03 15.87 -7.88
N LYS A 40 9.89 16.30 -8.43
CA LYS A 40 9.76 17.60 -9.13
C LYS A 40 9.53 18.78 -8.18
N ASP A 41 9.13 18.51 -6.96
CA ASP A 41 8.88 19.51 -5.93
C ASP A 41 9.87 19.29 -4.79
N ASP A 42 10.52 20.33 -4.30
CA ASP A 42 11.61 20.20 -3.31
C ASP A 42 11.12 19.59 -1.99
N ILE A 43 9.89 19.92 -1.54
CA ILE A 43 9.31 19.38 -0.30
C ILE A 43 9.05 17.88 -0.45
N TYR A 44 8.46 17.47 -1.58
CA TYR A 44 8.15 16.05 -1.83
C TYR A 44 9.38 15.25 -2.23
N LYS A 45 10.41 15.88 -2.79
CA LYS A 45 11.72 15.27 -3.02
C LYS A 45 12.38 14.91 -1.69
N GLU A 46 12.47 15.86 -0.75
CA GLU A 46 12.99 15.61 0.61
C GLU A 46 12.16 14.51 1.30
N PHE A 47 10.81 14.63 1.27
CA PHE A 47 9.91 13.60 1.76
C PHE A 47 10.20 12.23 1.13
N HIS A 48 10.48 12.15 -0.18
CA HIS A 48 10.79 10.90 -0.87
C HIS A 48 12.14 10.31 -0.44
N GLU A 49 13.16 11.12 -0.26
CA GLU A 49 14.53 10.70 0.10
C GLU A 49 14.65 10.26 1.57
N GLU A 50 13.85 10.83 2.46
CA GLU A 50 13.87 10.48 3.88
C GLU A 50 13.52 8.99 4.13
N ASN A 51 14.20 8.37 5.08
CA ASN A 51 13.87 7.01 5.54
C ASN A 51 12.81 7.04 6.65
N LYS A 52 11.60 7.55 6.31
CA LYS A 52 10.45 7.65 7.20
C LYS A 52 9.25 6.87 6.66
N LEU A 53 8.25 6.67 7.52
CA LEU A 53 6.95 6.13 7.11
C LEU A 53 6.27 7.13 6.15
N LYS A 54 5.95 6.67 4.94
CA LYS A 54 5.45 7.56 3.87
C LYS A 54 3.94 7.83 3.96
N GLY A 55 3.18 6.97 4.62
CA GLY A 55 1.74 7.13 4.76
C GLY A 55 0.95 7.06 3.46
N TYR A 56 1.52 6.41 2.43
CA TYR A 56 0.80 6.10 1.21
C TYR A 56 1.15 4.71 0.67
N THR A 57 0.26 4.17 -0.15
CA THR A 57 0.44 2.90 -0.85
C THR A 57 -0.14 2.97 -2.26
N THR A 58 0.35 2.11 -3.16
CA THR A 58 -0.08 2.04 -4.56
C THR A 58 -0.56 0.65 -4.91
N ASP A 59 -1.55 0.60 -5.81
CA ASP A 59 -2.12 -0.63 -6.37
C ASP A 59 -1.40 -1.06 -7.64
N LEU A 60 -1.91 -2.12 -8.28
CA LEU A 60 -1.53 -2.60 -9.60
C LEU A 60 -2.38 -1.95 -10.70
N LEU A 61 -2.00 -2.16 -11.96
CA LEU A 61 -2.82 -1.77 -13.10
C LEU A 61 -4.12 -2.60 -13.16
N TYR A 62 -5.23 -1.94 -13.45
CA TYR A 62 -6.55 -2.53 -13.61
C TYR A 62 -7.22 -2.03 -14.91
N PRO A 63 -7.98 -2.87 -15.63
CA PRO A 63 -8.26 -4.28 -15.35
C PRO A 63 -7.02 -5.16 -15.50
N MET A 64 -6.96 -6.23 -14.68
CA MET A 64 -5.91 -7.23 -14.84
C MET A 64 -6.09 -7.98 -16.14
N GLU A 65 -5.04 -8.05 -16.95
CA GLU A 65 -5.06 -8.80 -18.19
C GLU A 65 -4.83 -10.29 -17.94
N LYS A 66 -5.43 -11.11 -18.79
CA LYS A 66 -5.17 -12.55 -18.81
C LYS A 66 -3.67 -12.78 -19.00
N TYR A 67 -3.11 -13.70 -18.24
CA TYR A 67 -1.67 -14.01 -18.22
C TYR A 67 -0.76 -12.89 -17.66
N GLY A 68 -1.31 -11.83 -17.06
CA GLY A 68 -0.52 -10.76 -16.44
C GLY A 68 0.30 -9.93 -17.44
N LEU A 69 -0.19 -9.80 -18.68
CA LEU A 69 0.48 -9.05 -19.75
C LEU A 69 -0.38 -7.87 -20.19
N TYR A 70 -0.07 -6.67 -19.70
CA TYR A 70 -0.74 -5.43 -20.05
C TYR A 70 -0.34 -4.97 -21.44
N LYS A 71 -1.33 -4.61 -22.25
CA LYS A 71 -1.14 -4.37 -23.68
C LYS A 71 -0.71 -2.92 -23.95
N LYS A 72 0.25 -2.77 -24.86
CA LYS A 72 0.63 -1.49 -25.46
C LYS A 72 -0.59 -0.80 -26.06
N HIS A 73 -0.61 0.55 -25.99
CA HIS A 73 -1.63 1.43 -26.52
C HIS A 73 -3.04 1.21 -25.93
N LYS A 74 -3.11 0.67 -24.71
CA LYS A 74 -4.34 0.59 -23.95
C LYS A 74 -4.30 1.48 -22.72
N VAL A 75 -5.49 1.80 -22.22
CA VAL A 75 -5.70 2.56 -21.00
C VAL A 75 -5.99 1.59 -19.86
N TYR A 76 -5.28 1.81 -18.75
CA TYR A 76 -5.47 1.13 -17.48
C TYR A 76 -5.64 2.14 -16.38
N ALA A 77 -6.04 1.70 -15.19
CA ALA A 77 -6.08 2.53 -13.99
C ALA A 77 -5.26 1.89 -12.88
N PHE A 78 -4.73 2.72 -11.98
CA PHE A 78 -4.22 2.29 -10.68
C PHE A 78 -4.67 3.25 -9.59
N ARG A 79 -4.57 2.82 -8.35
CA ARG A 79 -4.97 3.62 -7.19
C ARG A 79 -3.77 3.96 -6.33
N ILE A 80 -3.83 5.14 -5.74
CA ILE A 80 -2.93 5.57 -4.66
C ILE A 80 -3.82 5.89 -3.48
N ARG A 81 -3.44 5.45 -2.28
CA ARG A 81 -4.11 5.87 -1.05
C ARG A 81 -3.12 6.53 -0.11
N THR A 82 -3.55 7.59 0.55
CA THR A 82 -2.74 8.31 1.53
C THR A 82 -3.59 8.86 2.66
N LEU A 83 -2.92 9.11 3.80
CA LEU A 83 -3.49 9.85 4.95
C LEU A 83 -3.20 11.35 4.87
N ASP A 84 -2.32 11.77 3.97
CA ASP A 84 -1.89 13.16 3.84
C ASP A 84 -2.70 13.86 2.74
N GLN A 85 -3.52 14.83 3.15
CA GLN A 85 -4.34 15.62 2.24
C GLN A 85 -3.50 16.41 1.24
N LYS A 86 -2.40 17.03 1.66
CA LYS A 86 -1.55 17.84 0.80
C LYS A 86 -0.87 16.97 -0.26
N LEU A 87 -0.41 15.78 0.14
CA LEU A 87 0.13 14.80 -0.81
C LEU A 87 -0.95 14.35 -1.81
N ALA A 88 -2.18 14.11 -1.34
CA ALA A 88 -3.29 13.71 -2.21
C ALA A 88 -3.62 14.78 -3.24
N GLU A 89 -3.70 16.05 -2.83
CA GLU A 89 -3.93 17.21 -3.69
C GLU A 89 -2.79 17.39 -4.70
N TYR A 90 -1.53 17.33 -4.24
CA TYR A 90 -0.37 17.42 -5.11
C TYR A 90 -0.34 16.31 -6.18
N LEU A 91 -0.62 15.08 -5.79
CA LEU A 91 -0.69 13.95 -6.74
C LEU A 91 -1.85 14.13 -7.72
N LEU A 92 -3.03 14.58 -7.26
CA LEU A 92 -4.18 14.86 -8.12
C LEU A 92 -3.83 15.86 -9.26
N GLU A 93 -3.13 16.92 -8.92
CA GLU A 93 -2.74 17.97 -9.87
C GLU A 93 -1.67 17.50 -10.85
N ASN A 94 -0.74 16.64 -10.42
CA ASN A 94 0.46 16.31 -11.17
C ASN A 94 0.43 14.96 -11.89
N LEU A 95 -0.48 14.03 -11.54
CA LEU A 95 -0.58 12.73 -12.19
C LEU A 95 -1.08 12.82 -13.62
N SER A 96 -2.02 13.74 -13.90
CA SER A 96 -2.51 13.99 -15.25
C SER A 96 -1.40 14.63 -16.09
N ASN A 97 -1.26 14.16 -17.33
CA ASN A 97 -0.23 14.60 -18.28
C ASN A 97 1.23 14.30 -17.91
N HIS A 98 1.50 13.72 -16.73
CA HIS A 98 2.83 13.20 -16.42
C HIS A 98 3.16 11.98 -17.29
N SER A 99 4.41 11.88 -17.72
CA SER A 99 4.87 10.77 -18.56
C SER A 99 6.18 10.20 -18.06
N THR A 100 6.29 8.88 -18.15
CA THR A 100 7.53 8.14 -18.07
C THR A 100 7.76 7.42 -19.41
N LYS A 101 8.80 6.60 -19.49
CA LYS A 101 9.04 5.80 -20.69
C LYS A 101 7.90 4.80 -20.95
N GLU A 102 7.32 4.23 -19.91
CA GLU A 102 6.33 3.18 -20.02
C GLU A 102 4.89 3.69 -20.17
N MET A 103 4.55 4.81 -19.53
CA MET A 103 3.16 5.24 -19.45
C MET A 103 3.00 6.77 -19.35
N LYS A 104 1.80 7.23 -19.72
CA LYS A 104 1.35 8.61 -19.55
C LYS A 104 0.07 8.67 -18.74
N GLY A 105 0.03 9.53 -17.72
CA GLY A 105 -1.19 9.88 -16.99
C GLY A 105 -2.18 10.64 -17.88
N LEU A 106 -3.45 10.26 -17.81
CA LEU A 106 -4.53 10.88 -18.57
C LEU A 106 -5.45 11.72 -17.68
N VAL A 107 -6.01 11.04 -16.66
CA VAL A 107 -6.98 11.63 -15.73
C VAL A 107 -6.67 11.10 -14.34
N ALA A 108 -6.77 11.97 -13.34
CA ALA A 108 -6.74 11.60 -11.94
C ALA A 108 -8.01 12.12 -11.25
N GLU A 109 -8.60 11.30 -10.40
CA GLU A 109 -9.79 11.62 -9.62
C GLU A 109 -9.50 11.28 -8.16
N ILE A 110 -10.02 12.09 -7.22
CA ILE A 110 -9.85 11.87 -5.80
C ILE A 110 -11.19 11.59 -5.13
N CYS A 111 -11.21 10.63 -4.22
CA CYS A 111 -12.33 10.39 -3.32
C CYS A 111 -11.83 10.11 -1.89
N ILE A 112 -12.73 10.22 -0.94
CA ILE A 112 -12.48 9.84 0.46
C ILE A 112 -13.14 8.48 0.70
N ILE A 113 -12.37 7.51 1.18
CA ILE A 113 -12.93 6.25 1.63
C ILE A 113 -13.69 6.51 2.94
N LYS A 114 -14.98 6.20 2.95
CA LYS A 114 -15.82 6.40 4.14
C LYS A 114 -15.35 5.48 5.26
N LYS A 115 -15.33 5.99 6.48
CA LYS A 115 -15.25 5.13 7.67
C LYS A 115 -16.52 4.30 7.74
N GLY A 116 -16.35 2.99 7.83
CA GLY A 116 -17.41 2.03 8.06
C GLY A 116 -16.95 1.00 9.07
N PHE A 117 -17.77 0.03 9.36
CA PHE A 117 -17.39 -1.11 10.18
C PHE A 117 -16.78 -2.19 9.29
N PHE A 118 -15.48 -2.41 9.43
CA PHE A 118 -14.76 -3.40 8.63
C PHE A 118 -14.97 -4.80 9.19
N GLU A 119 -15.56 -5.67 8.39
CA GLU A 119 -15.59 -7.09 8.67
C GLU A 119 -14.20 -7.70 8.41
N LYS A 120 -13.63 -7.37 7.23
CA LYS A 120 -12.30 -7.86 6.87
C LYS A 120 -11.51 -6.94 5.96
N LEU A 121 -10.20 -7.03 6.06
CA LEU A 121 -9.25 -6.52 5.08
C LEU A 121 -8.55 -7.69 4.38
N TYR A 122 -8.18 -7.50 3.12
CA TYR A 122 -7.39 -8.48 2.37
C TYR A 122 -6.37 -7.79 1.48
N THR A 123 -5.23 -8.43 1.26
CA THR A 123 -4.15 -7.85 0.49
C THR A 123 -4.35 -8.08 -1.00
N ILE A 124 -4.35 -7.02 -1.78
CA ILE A 124 -4.36 -7.06 -3.26
C ILE A 124 -2.94 -7.28 -3.79
N THR A 125 -1.96 -6.62 -3.18
CA THR A 125 -0.53 -6.85 -3.40
C THR A 125 0.08 -7.53 -2.18
N PRO A 126 1.18 -8.30 -2.32
CA PRO A 126 1.70 -9.09 -1.20
C PRO A 126 2.23 -8.23 -0.05
N VAL A 127 2.10 -8.73 1.16
CA VAL A 127 2.76 -8.21 2.36
C VAL A 127 4.22 -8.61 2.32
N ILE A 128 5.09 -7.65 2.61
CA ILE A 128 6.53 -7.87 2.80
C ILE A 128 6.85 -7.60 4.25
N VAL A 129 7.51 -8.55 4.89
CA VAL A 129 8.07 -8.41 6.23
C VAL A 129 9.58 -8.56 6.13
N LYS A 130 10.32 -7.53 6.53
CA LYS A 130 11.77 -7.57 6.60
C LYS A 130 12.19 -8.18 7.93
N THR A 131 12.85 -9.32 7.86
CA THR A 131 13.45 -9.98 9.02
C THR A 131 14.87 -9.46 9.26
N GLN A 132 15.39 -9.59 10.47
CA GLN A 132 16.76 -9.20 10.79
C GLN A 132 17.79 -10.04 10.02
N GLU A 133 17.46 -11.30 9.78
CA GLU A 133 18.32 -12.26 9.07
C GLU A 133 18.21 -12.16 7.54
N HIS A 134 17.39 -11.24 7.03
CA HIS A 134 17.12 -11.06 5.60
C HIS A 134 16.57 -12.31 4.88
N CYS A 135 15.99 -13.25 5.64
CA CYS A 135 15.34 -14.47 5.16
C CYS A 135 13.83 -14.29 4.94
N TYR A 136 13.22 -15.24 4.26
CA TYR A 136 11.76 -15.36 4.27
C TYR A 136 11.30 -15.76 5.67
N TRP A 137 10.28 -15.08 6.20
CA TRP A 137 9.86 -15.26 7.60
C TRP A 137 9.63 -16.74 8.01
N LYS A 138 9.09 -17.57 7.09
CA LYS A 138 8.89 -19.01 7.36
C LYS A 138 10.18 -19.81 7.59
N GLU A 139 11.31 -19.25 7.22
CA GLU A 139 12.63 -19.88 7.40
C GLU A 139 13.28 -19.48 8.73
N CYS A 140 12.79 -18.38 9.36
CA CYS A 140 13.47 -17.78 10.51
C CYS A 140 12.54 -17.32 11.65
N LEU A 141 11.23 -17.37 11.47
CA LEU A 141 10.25 -16.97 12.49
C LEU A 141 9.16 -18.03 12.65
N SER A 142 8.60 -18.11 13.86
CA SER A 142 7.32 -18.78 14.08
C SER A 142 6.16 -17.92 13.55
N LEU A 143 4.96 -18.48 13.48
CA LEU A 143 3.77 -17.73 13.09
C LEU A 143 3.46 -16.61 14.09
N GLU A 144 3.62 -16.89 15.37
CA GLU A 144 3.41 -15.92 16.45
C GLU A 144 4.37 -14.74 16.34
N GLU A 145 5.65 -14.99 16.08
CA GLU A 145 6.66 -13.96 15.89
C GLU A 145 6.39 -13.12 14.64
N TYR A 146 5.92 -13.75 13.57
CA TYR A 146 5.50 -13.06 12.35
C TYR A 146 4.32 -12.12 12.62
N GLU A 147 3.26 -12.60 13.29
CA GLU A 147 2.12 -11.77 13.66
C GLU A 147 2.54 -10.61 14.59
N GLU A 148 3.43 -10.88 15.53
CA GLU A 148 3.95 -9.85 16.43
C GLU A 148 4.73 -8.77 15.67
N GLN A 149 5.54 -9.14 14.67
CA GLN A 149 6.21 -8.16 13.81
C GLN A 149 5.23 -7.31 13.02
N LEU A 150 4.15 -7.90 12.49
CA LEU A 150 3.08 -7.17 11.83
C LEU A 150 2.39 -6.17 12.77
N LYS A 151 2.07 -6.60 13.99
CA LYS A 151 1.46 -5.74 15.02
C LYS A 151 2.40 -4.60 15.43
N LYS A 152 3.67 -4.88 15.69
CA LYS A 152 4.69 -3.85 16.00
C LYS A 152 4.82 -2.80 14.89
N ASN A 153 4.81 -3.24 13.63
CA ASN A 153 4.83 -2.35 12.48
C ASN A 153 3.58 -1.46 12.44
N LEU A 154 2.39 -2.03 12.70
CA LEU A 154 1.14 -1.27 12.75
C LEU A 154 1.10 -0.29 13.93
N TRP A 155 1.56 -0.68 15.11
CA TRP A 155 1.61 0.21 16.27
C TRP A 155 2.55 1.39 16.04
N LYS A 156 3.70 1.16 15.39
CA LYS A 156 4.59 2.23 14.94
C LYS A 156 3.91 3.20 13.98
N LYS A 157 3.14 2.68 13.01
CA LYS A 157 2.35 3.50 12.09
C LYS A 157 1.25 4.26 12.82
N TYR A 158 0.53 3.60 13.71
CA TYR A 158 -0.55 4.20 14.48
C TYR A 158 -0.07 5.39 15.31
N ARG A 159 1.01 5.24 16.08
CA ARG A 159 1.63 6.35 16.81
C ARG A 159 2.03 7.49 15.88
N ASN A 160 2.67 7.17 14.76
CA ASN A 160 3.17 8.18 13.82
C ASN A 160 2.05 9.00 13.16
N PHE A 161 0.95 8.36 12.76
CA PHE A 161 -0.10 9.02 12.00
C PHE A 161 -1.25 9.59 12.86
N THR A 162 -1.48 9.05 14.04
CA THR A 162 -2.54 9.52 14.94
C THR A 162 -2.02 10.38 16.08
N GLY A 163 -0.76 10.20 16.47
CA GLY A 163 -0.20 10.79 17.69
C GLY A 163 -0.73 10.16 18.98
N LYS A 164 -1.44 9.03 18.89
CA LYS A 164 -2.00 8.31 20.04
C LYS A 164 -1.12 7.09 20.37
N ASP A 165 -1.04 6.73 21.63
CA ASP A 165 -0.51 5.44 22.06
C ASP A 165 -1.62 4.38 21.97
N PRO A 166 -1.37 3.23 21.33
CA PRO A 166 -2.33 2.15 21.28
C PRO A 166 -2.36 1.36 22.59
N ASP A 167 -3.49 0.75 22.90
CA ASP A 167 -3.53 -0.37 23.83
C ASP A 167 -3.11 -1.64 23.08
N GLU A 168 -1.86 -2.06 23.27
CA GLU A 168 -1.28 -3.21 22.56
C GLU A 168 -1.88 -4.55 22.97
N ASN A 169 -2.66 -4.58 24.08
CA ASN A 169 -3.36 -5.80 24.53
C ASN A 169 -4.65 -6.07 23.76
N LEU A 170 -5.23 -5.03 23.13
CA LEU A 170 -6.43 -5.22 22.31
C LEU A 170 -6.10 -5.90 20.99
N PRO A 171 -6.87 -6.94 20.60
CA PRO A 171 -6.67 -7.57 19.31
C PRO A 171 -7.01 -6.61 18.16
N ILE A 172 -6.19 -6.61 17.10
CA ILE A 172 -6.47 -5.88 15.85
C ILE A 172 -7.35 -6.73 14.94
N TRP A 173 -7.09 -8.03 14.90
CA TRP A 173 -7.86 -9.01 14.14
C TRP A 173 -8.13 -10.25 14.99
N ASP A 174 -9.25 -10.89 14.74
CA ASP A 174 -9.65 -12.14 15.39
C ASP A 174 -9.01 -13.36 14.72
N SER A 175 -8.73 -13.22 13.40
CA SER A 175 -8.00 -14.23 12.65
C SER A 175 -7.24 -13.64 11.47
N LEU A 176 -6.09 -14.28 11.15
CA LEU A 176 -5.24 -14.01 10.00
C LEU A 176 -5.19 -15.27 9.14
N VAL A 177 -5.50 -15.14 7.85
CA VAL A 177 -5.54 -16.25 6.90
C VAL A 177 -4.60 -16.00 5.74
N PHE A 178 -3.69 -16.94 5.47
CA PHE A 178 -2.86 -16.91 4.27
C PHE A 178 -3.66 -17.33 3.05
N LYS A 179 -3.61 -16.55 1.98
CA LYS A 179 -4.35 -16.78 0.72
C LYS A 179 -3.48 -17.39 -0.38
N ASN A 180 -2.21 -17.55 -0.15
CA ASN A 180 -1.25 -18.19 -1.06
C ASN A 180 -0.71 -19.49 -0.46
N GLN A 181 -0.49 -20.50 -1.29
CA GLN A 181 0.17 -21.74 -0.89
C GLN A 181 1.69 -21.63 -0.97
N GLY A 182 2.21 -20.94 -1.99
CA GLY A 182 3.63 -20.67 -2.19
C GLY A 182 3.96 -19.20 -2.05
N VAL A 183 5.24 -18.90 -1.95
CA VAL A 183 5.79 -17.54 -1.87
C VAL A 183 5.36 -16.71 -3.07
N ILE A 184 4.93 -15.47 -2.84
CA ILE A 184 4.65 -14.51 -3.91
C ILE A 184 5.87 -13.61 -4.12
N PRO A 185 6.49 -13.64 -5.31
CA PRO A 185 7.64 -12.80 -5.61
C PRO A 185 7.24 -11.32 -5.69
N PHE A 186 7.94 -10.48 -4.95
CA PHE A 186 7.79 -9.03 -4.99
C PHE A 186 9.10 -8.39 -5.50
N PRO A 187 9.09 -7.77 -6.68
CA PRO A 187 10.27 -7.10 -7.23
C PRO A 187 10.59 -5.83 -6.45
N TYR A 188 11.83 -5.70 -6.00
CA TYR A 188 12.32 -4.51 -5.32
C TYR A 188 13.77 -4.21 -5.70
N LYS A 189 14.01 -3.08 -6.39
CA LYS A 189 15.33 -2.77 -6.97
C LYS A 189 15.83 -3.95 -7.84
N ASN A 190 16.99 -4.50 -7.51
CA ASN A 190 17.62 -5.59 -8.25
C ASN A 190 17.39 -6.98 -7.61
N ILE A 191 16.49 -7.07 -6.61
CA ILE A 191 16.19 -8.32 -5.90
C ILE A 191 14.70 -8.65 -5.99
N ILE A 192 14.38 -9.90 -5.67
CA ILE A 192 13.01 -10.37 -5.49
C ILE A 192 12.84 -10.69 -4.00
N LEU A 193 11.90 -10.03 -3.36
CA LEU A 193 11.55 -10.31 -1.97
C LEU A 193 10.38 -11.29 -1.91
N PRO A 194 10.42 -12.23 -0.95
CA PRO A 194 9.30 -13.12 -0.69
C PRO A 194 8.17 -12.39 0.02
N GLY A 195 6.95 -12.60 -0.42
CA GLY A 195 5.76 -12.02 0.20
C GLY A 195 4.60 -12.99 0.31
N ASP A 196 3.58 -12.59 1.07
CA ASP A 196 2.37 -13.35 1.30
C ASP A 196 1.11 -12.52 1.06
N LYS A 197 0.04 -13.16 0.64
CA LYS A 197 -1.30 -12.58 0.63
C LYS A 197 -2.06 -13.00 1.87
N LEU A 198 -2.61 -12.01 2.54
CA LEU A 198 -3.32 -12.19 3.81
C LEU A 198 -4.77 -11.73 3.71
N GLU A 199 -5.62 -12.36 4.48
CA GLU A 199 -6.97 -11.91 4.81
C GLU A 199 -7.05 -11.79 6.33
N LEU A 200 -7.50 -10.65 6.83
CA LEU A 200 -7.59 -10.30 8.25
C LEU A 200 -9.06 -10.08 8.59
N PHE A 201 -9.61 -10.84 9.52
CA PHE A 201 -10.93 -10.59 10.08
C PHE A 201 -10.77 -9.62 11.26
N ILE A 202 -11.28 -8.40 11.08
CA ILE A 202 -10.99 -7.29 11.99
C ILE A 202 -11.81 -7.42 13.26
N SER A 203 -11.16 -7.27 14.41
CA SER A 203 -11.81 -7.37 15.72
C SER A 203 -12.83 -6.26 15.94
N ASN A 204 -13.89 -6.60 16.68
CA ASN A 204 -14.99 -5.69 17.00
C ASN A 204 -14.64 -4.78 18.19
N ASN A 205 -13.56 -4.00 18.07
CA ASN A 205 -13.24 -2.93 19.00
C ASN A 205 -12.86 -1.66 18.24
N GLU A 206 -13.07 -0.51 18.84
CA GLU A 206 -12.91 0.79 18.20
C GLU A 206 -11.48 1.01 17.68
N GLN A 207 -10.47 0.59 18.45
CA GLN A 207 -9.06 0.73 18.06
C GLN A 207 -8.72 -0.14 16.85
N ALA A 208 -9.19 -1.39 16.81
CA ALA A 208 -8.99 -2.28 15.67
C ALA A 208 -9.61 -1.71 14.39
N GLN A 209 -10.81 -1.13 14.49
CA GLN A 209 -11.50 -0.48 13.38
C GLN A 209 -10.77 0.80 12.92
N GLU A 210 -10.20 1.58 13.84
CA GLU A 210 -9.38 2.75 13.49
C GLU A 210 -8.07 2.33 12.80
N VAL A 211 -7.42 1.28 13.31
CA VAL A 211 -6.20 0.69 12.69
C VAL A 211 -6.52 0.10 11.31
N ALA A 212 -7.65 -0.59 11.15
CA ALA A 212 -8.08 -1.13 9.86
C ALA A 212 -8.28 -0.01 8.84
N TYR A 213 -8.92 1.09 9.23
CA TYR A 213 -9.07 2.25 8.37
C TYR A 213 -7.72 2.87 7.97
N MET A 214 -6.80 3.02 8.93
CA MET A 214 -5.44 3.51 8.68
C MET A 214 -4.69 2.58 7.70
N MET A 215 -4.81 1.25 7.86
CA MET A 215 -4.17 0.27 6.98
C MET A 215 -4.54 0.43 5.51
N LEU A 216 -5.71 0.96 5.18
CA LEU A 216 -6.08 1.19 3.78
C LEU A 216 -5.11 2.13 3.05
N ALA A 217 -4.54 3.10 3.77
CA ALA A 217 -3.58 4.05 3.21
C ALA A 217 -2.12 3.70 3.49
N THR A 218 -1.85 3.03 4.62
CA THR A 218 -0.47 2.75 5.06
C THR A 218 0.00 1.34 4.75
N GLY A 219 -0.91 0.44 4.36
CA GLY A 219 -0.63 -0.98 4.18
C GLY A 219 -0.19 -1.69 5.47
N LEU A 220 0.06 -2.99 5.36
CA LEU A 220 0.58 -3.87 6.41
C LEU A 220 2.04 -4.22 6.10
N GLY A 221 2.90 -4.36 7.11
CA GLY A 221 4.32 -4.65 6.93
C GLY A 221 5.10 -3.53 6.24
N ASP A 222 6.10 -3.89 5.46
CA ASP A 222 7.09 -2.99 4.88
C ASP A 222 6.82 -2.66 3.40
N LEU A 223 7.58 -1.69 2.85
CA LEU A 223 7.60 -1.31 1.42
C LEU A 223 6.26 -0.86 0.83
N ASN A 224 5.35 -0.32 1.64
CA ASN A 224 4.01 0.05 1.20
C ASN A 224 4.02 1.12 0.10
N SER A 225 4.87 2.14 0.19
CA SER A 225 5.06 3.14 -0.86
C SER A 225 5.70 2.58 -2.15
N ARG A 226 6.18 1.33 -2.11
CA ARG A 226 6.68 0.58 -3.27
C ARG A 226 5.64 -0.38 -3.85
N GLY A 227 4.38 -0.28 -3.41
CA GLY A 227 3.28 -1.09 -3.88
C GLY A 227 3.05 -2.38 -3.10
N ALA A 228 3.76 -2.63 -1.98
CA ALA A 228 3.48 -3.76 -1.12
C ALA A 228 2.24 -3.51 -0.26
N SER A 229 1.45 -4.56 -0.06
CA SER A 229 0.31 -4.58 0.86
C SER A 229 -0.75 -3.49 0.60
N PHE A 230 -1.13 -3.27 -0.66
CA PHE A 230 -2.34 -2.51 -0.95
C PHE A 230 -3.56 -3.33 -0.50
N MET A 231 -4.41 -2.74 0.34
CA MET A 231 -5.49 -3.46 1.01
C MET A 231 -6.83 -3.27 0.30
N GLY A 232 -7.52 -4.40 0.03
CA GLY A 232 -8.95 -4.40 -0.21
C GLY A 232 -9.72 -4.53 1.11
N TYR A 233 -11.00 -4.23 1.12
CA TYR A 233 -11.83 -4.29 2.32
C TYR A 233 -13.25 -4.75 2.03
N ARG A 234 -13.91 -5.25 3.07
CA ARG A 234 -15.35 -5.50 3.12
C ARG A 234 -15.90 -4.92 4.41
N TYR A 235 -16.98 -4.17 4.29
CA TYR A 235 -17.78 -3.73 5.43
C TYR A 235 -18.74 -4.85 5.85
N LEU A 236 -19.19 -4.79 7.11
CA LEU A 236 -20.30 -5.56 7.63
C LEU A 236 -21.60 -5.18 6.93
#